data_db36ef29aa5aef11e6211cdf573173ce
#
_entry.id   db36ef29aa5aef11e6211cdf573173ce
#
_cell.length_a   1.000
_cell.length_b   1.000
_cell.length_c   1.000
_cell.angle_alpha   90.00
_cell.angle_beta   90.00
_cell.angle_gamma   90.00
#
_symmetry.space_group_name_H-M   'P 1'
#
loop_
_entity.id
_entity.type
_entity.pdbx_description
1 polymer ?
#
loop_
_entity_poly.entity_id
_entity_poly.type
_entity_poly.pdbx_seq_one_letter_code
_entity_poly.pdbx_strand_id
1 'polypeptide(L)'
;MDFIELERDAPSKPASFCKLAPREHTNTLTAYIDASNVYGSSEEVADSLRAPNGLLKVMENPDGAKLMDLLPARNETTETFCPSLDPLRPCFVAGDSRSNENQGVNNCFNV
;
A
#
# COMPACT_ATOMS: atom_id res chain seq x y z
N MET A 1 23.24 10.74 -9.20
CA MET A 1 22.66 9.51 -8.66
C MET A 1 21.95 9.93 -7.41
N ASP A 2 20.63 10.05 -7.47
CA ASP A 2 19.83 10.50 -6.33
C ASP A 2 19.65 9.30 -5.39
N PHE A 3 20.01 9.49 -4.12
CA PHE A 3 19.83 8.48 -3.10
C PHE A 3 18.39 8.59 -2.58
N ILE A 4 17.68 7.47 -2.53
CA ILE A 4 16.41 7.40 -1.80
C ILE A 4 16.77 7.22 -0.33
N GLU A 5 16.42 8.20 0.49
CA GLU A 5 16.58 8.10 1.93
C GLU A 5 15.60 7.06 2.48
N LEU A 6 16.14 6.03 3.11
CA LEU A 6 15.35 5.01 3.76
C LEU A 6 15.18 5.36 5.24
N GLU A 7 14.02 5.79 5.62
CA GLU A 7 13.66 5.98 7.02
C GLU A 7 13.39 4.63 7.69
N ARG A 8 14.00 4.40 8.84
CA ARG A 8 13.79 3.18 9.61
C ARG A 8 12.60 3.34 10.53
N ASP A 9 11.75 2.34 10.56
CA ASP A 9 10.67 2.26 11.53
C ASP A 9 11.20 2.24 12.95
N ALA A 10 10.46 2.86 13.86
CA ALA A 10 10.78 2.86 15.27
C ALA A 10 10.69 1.42 15.82
N PRO A 11 11.66 1.00 16.65
CA PRO A 11 11.58 -0.31 17.29
C PRO A 11 10.39 -0.38 18.25
N SER A 12 9.85 -1.58 18.45
CA SER A 12 8.83 -1.80 19.46
C SER A 12 9.35 -1.40 20.85
N LYS A 13 8.48 -0.80 21.66
CA LYS A 13 8.85 -0.40 23.02
C LYS A 13 9.13 -1.65 23.86
N PRO A 14 10.26 -1.70 24.59
CA PRO A 14 10.52 -2.83 25.49
C PRO A 14 9.43 -2.89 26.57
N ALA A 15 9.04 -4.11 26.93
CA ALA A 15 8.03 -4.35 27.95
C ALA A 15 8.40 -3.83 29.36
N SER A 16 9.65 -3.45 29.58
CA SER A 16 10.16 -2.89 30.85
C SER A 16 11.25 -1.87 30.58
N PHE A 17 11.13 -0.69 31.19
CA PHE A 17 12.10 0.41 31.10
C PHE A 17 13.50 0.06 31.61
N CYS A 18 13.64 -1.01 32.38
CA CYS A 18 14.90 -1.36 33.06
C CYS A 18 15.59 -2.60 32.46
N LYS A 19 15.09 -3.18 31.39
CA LYS A 19 15.73 -4.31 30.70
C LYS A 19 16.20 -3.92 29.33
N LEU A 20 17.51 -3.97 29.12
CA LEU A 20 18.09 -3.97 27.79
C LEU A 20 17.76 -5.32 27.13
N ALA A 21 16.91 -5.32 26.15
CA ALA A 21 16.58 -6.46 25.31
C ALA A 21 17.00 -6.17 23.86
N PRO A 22 17.15 -7.20 23.02
CA PRO A 22 17.30 -6.98 21.58
C PRO A 22 16.19 -6.11 21.05
N ARG A 23 16.48 -5.32 20.01
CA ARG A 23 15.45 -4.54 19.33
C ARG A 23 14.53 -5.47 18.58
N GLU A 24 13.25 -5.32 18.84
CA GLU A 24 12.19 -6.06 18.17
C GLU A 24 11.45 -5.13 17.19
N HIS A 25 10.92 -5.71 16.13
CA HIS A 25 10.08 -4.98 15.18
C HIS A 25 8.61 -5.11 15.58
N THR A 26 7.87 -4.02 15.41
CA THR A 26 6.41 -4.06 15.56
C THR A 26 5.80 -4.45 14.23
N ASN A 27 4.94 -5.48 14.23
CA ASN A 27 4.10 -5.77 13.08
C ASN A 27 2.94 -4.78 13.07
N THR A 28 2.88 -3.93 12.06
CA THR A 28 1.84 -2.92 11.87
C THR A 28 0.70 -3.38 10.96
N LEU A 29 0.82 -4.58 10.40
CA LEU A 29 -0.18 -5.21 9.56
C LEU A 29 -0.80 -6.41 10.26
N THR A 30 -1.80 -7.05 9.62
CA THR A 30 -2.37 -8.29 10.15
C THR A 30 -1.32 -9.40 10.21
N ALA A 31 -1.43 -10.27 11.22
CA ALA A 31 -0.57 -11.45 11.37
C ALA A 31 -1.05 -12.65 10.56
N TYR A 32 -2.16 -12.52 9.83
CA TYR A 32 -2.79 -13.59 9.08
C TYR A 32 -2.44 -13.49 7.58
N ILE A 33 -2.54 -14.62 6.89
CA ILE A 33 -2.45 -14.69 5.43
C ILE A 33 -3.88 -14.50 4.90
N ASP A 34 -4.33 -13.26 4.87
CA ASP A 34 -5.71 -12.84 4.56
C ASP A 34 -5.81 -11.92 3.34
N ALA A 35 -4.70 -11.77 2.60
CA ALA A 35 -4.59 -10.85 1.48
C ALA A 35 -4.96 -9.39 1.82
N SER A 36 -4.72 -8.96 3.06
CA SER A 36 -4.97 -7.58 3.51
C SER A 36 -4.20 -6.54 2.70
N ASN A 37 -3.08 -6.94 2.10
CA ASN A 37 -2.34 -6.11 1.15
C ASN A 37 -3.17 -5.73 -0.09
N VAL A 38 -4.13 -6.56 -0.48
CA VAL A 38 -5.06 -6.30 -1.58
C VAL A 38 -6.36 -5.67 -1.09
N TYR A 39 -6.94 -6.23 -0.04
CA TYR A 39 -8.29 -5.89 0.42
C TYR A 39 -8.33 -4.85 1.54
N GLY A 40 -7.19 -4.50 2.12
CA GLY A 40 -7.09 -3.58 3.26
C GLY A 40 -7.01 -4.28 4.61
N SER A 41 -6.31 -3.64 5.55
CA SER A 41 -6.11 -4.13 6.92
C SER A 41 -7.12 -3.53 7.92
N SER A 42 -7.94 -2.57 7.50
CA SER A 42 -9.04 -2.00 8.28
C SER A 42 -10.32 -1.96 7.44
N GLU A 43 -11.45 -1.85 8.13
CA GLU A 43 -12.76 -1.80 7.49
C GLU A 43 -12.89 -0.57 6.59
N GLU A 44 -12.37 0.58 7.03
CA GLU A 44 -12.39 1.82 6.27
C GLU A 44 -11.59 1.71 4.97
N VAL A 45 -10.40 1.09 5.02
CA VAL A 45 -9.59 0.85 3.81
C VAL A 45 -10.29 -0.14 2.89
N ALA A 46 -10.81 -1.24 3.44
CA ALA A 46 -11.52 -2.24 2.66
C ALA A 46 -12.73 -1.63 1.93
N ASP A 47 -13.54 -0.83 2.61
CA ASP A 47 -14.71 -0.16 2.02
C ASP A 47 -14.30 0.87 0.96
N SER A 48 -13.20 1.56 1.16
CA SER A 48 -12.69 2.53 0.18
C SER A 48 -12.31 1.88 -1.15
N LEU A 49 -11.87 0.62 -1.10
CA LEU A 49 -11.43 -0.17 -2.28
C LEU A 49 -12.58 -0.93 -2.94
N ARG A 50 -13.74 -1.09 -2.29
CA ARG A 50 -14.87 -1.84 -2.80
C ARG A 50 -15.64 -1.09 -3.88
N ALA A 51 -15.95 -1.81 -4.95
CA ALA A 51 -16.92 -1.43 -5.96
C ALA A 51 -18.26 -2.19 -5.72
N PRO A 52 -19.35 -1.81 -6.39
CA PRO A 52 -20.59 -2.57 -6.35
C PRO A 52 -20.41 -4.04 -6.74
N ASN A 53 -21.29 -4.90 -6.24
CA ASN A 53 -21.33 -6.35 -6.55
C ASN A 53 -20.11 -7.15 -6.05
N GLY A 54 -19.42 -6.68 -5.02
CA GLY A 54 -18.31 -7.40 -4.40
C GLY A 54 -16.98 -7.31 -5.17
N LEU A 55 -16.92 -6.50 -6.21
CA LEU A 55 -15.70 -6.22 -6.95
C LEU A 55 -14.82 -5.20 -6.22
N LEU A 56 -13.57 -5.08 -6.66
CA LEU A 56 -12.69 -3.98 -6.29
C LEU A 56 -12.82 -2.85 -7.32
N LYS A 57 -12.55 -1.63 -6.88
CA LYS A 57 -12.46 -0.47 -7.78
C LYS A 57 -11.27 -0.64 -8.70
N VAL A 58 -11.47 -0.26 -9.95
CA VAL A 58 -10.43 -0.23 -10.98
C VAL A 58 -10.49 1.09 -11.72
N MET A 59 -9.40 1.45 -12.39
CA MET A 59 -9.30 2.55 -13.32
C MET A 59 -9.07 1.98 -14.72
N GLU A 60 -9.78 2.50 -15.71
CA GLU A 60 -9.55 2.12 -17.11
C GLU A 60 -8.11 2.43 -17.52
N ASN A 61 -7.49 1.48 -18.21
CA ASN A 61 -6.16 1.70 -18.76
C ASN A 61 -6.23 2.67 -19.94
N PRO A 62 -5.54 3.83 -19.89
CA PRO A 62 -5.58 4.82 -20.96
C PRO A 62 -5.04 4.29 -22.30
N ASP A 63 -4.24 3.23 -22.29
CA ASP A 63 -3.70 2.61 -23.52
C ASP A 63 -4.69 1.67 -24.22
N GLY A 64 -5.92 1.61 -23.75
CA GLY A 64 -7.07 1.00 -24.43
C GLY A 64 -7.41 -0.43 -24.01
N ALA A 65 -8.54 -0.90 -24.49
CA ALA A 65 -9.26 -2.12 -24.10
C ALA A 65 -8.53 -3.46 -24.31
N LYS A 66 -7.26 -3.45 -24.69
CA LYS A 66 -6.44 -4.65 -24.84
C LYS A 66 -5.55 -4.93 -23.62
N LEU A 67 -5.47 -3.99 -22.69
CA LEU A 67 -4.68 -4.11 -21.47
C LEU A 67 -5.65 -4.25 -20.28
N MET A 68 -5.19 -4.92 -19.25
CA MET A 68 -5.95 -5.08 -18.00
C MET A 68 -6.21 -3.72 -17.36
N ASP A 69 -7.34 -3.59 -16.70
CA ASP A 69 -7.63 -2.45 -15.86
C ASP A 69 -6.56 -2.27 -14.79
N LEU A 70 -6.35 -1.02 -14.39
CA LEU A 70 -5.35 -0.66 -13.40
C LEU A 70 -5.99 -0.53 -12.01
N LEU A 71 -5.17 -0.57 -10.98
CA LEU A 71 -5.56 -0.19 -9.63
C LEU A 71 -6.12 1.24 -9.63
N PRO A 72 -7.04 1.59 -8.72
CA PRO A 72 -7.59 2.94 -8.63
C PRO A 72 -6.49 3.97 -8.37
N ALA A 73 -6.58 5.11 -9.03
CA ALA A 73 -5.66 6.21 -8.82
C ALA A 73 -5.78 6.76 -7.39
N ARG A 74 -4.65 7.18 -6.83
CA ARG A 74 -4.61 7.90 -5.56
C ARG A 74 -5.35 9.21 -5.67
N ASN A 75 -6.13 9.54 -4.65
CA ASN A 75 -6.68 10.86 -4.43
C ASN A 75 -5.92 11.59 -3.29
N GLU A 76 -6.15 12.88 -3.13
CA GLU A 76 -5.45 13.71 -2.13
C GLU A 76 -5.70 13.28 -0.68
N THR A 77 -6.78 12.55 -0.42
CA THR A 77 -7.16 12.09 0.91
C THR A 77 -6.58 10.73 1.29
N THR A 78 -5.88 10.07 0.38
CA THR A 78 -5.36 8.73 0.61
C THR A 78 -3.94 8.79 1.19
N GLU A 79 -3.73 8.22 2.36
CA GLU A 79 -2.44 8.12 3.05
C GLU A 79 -1.54 7.04 2.40
N THR A 80 -1.33 7.13 1.11
CA THR A 80 -0.47 6.19 0.39
C THR A 80 0.82 6.89 -0.01
N PHE A 81 1.95 6.26 0.25
CA PHE A 81 3.23 6.77 -0.21
C PHE A 81 3.23 6.92 -1.73
N CYS A 82 3.60 8.09 -2.21
CA CYS A 82 3.64 8.40 -3.64
C CYS A 82 4.95 9.08 -3.99
N PRO A 83 5.90 8.36 -4.58
CA PRO A 83 7.18 8.94 -5.00
C PRO A 83 7.07 9.78 -6.27
N SER A 84 5.98 9.67 -7.01
CA SER A 84 5.77 10.39 -8.27
C SER A 84 5.12 11.75 -8.01
N LEU A 85 5.73 12.80 -8.56
CA LEU A 85 5.17 14.15 -8.65
C LEU A 85 4.60 14.42 -10.06
N ASP A 86 4.62 13.43 -10.95
CA ASP A 86 4.17 13.55 -12.33
C ASP A 86 2.66 13.29 -12.42
N PRO A 87 1.84 14.29 -12.81
CA PRO A 87 0.40 14.11 -12.98
C PRO A 87 0.01 13.06 -14.03
N LEU A 88 0.91 12.78 -14.97
CA LEU A 88 0.68 11.76 -16.00
C LEU A 88 1.01 10.34 -15.52
N ARG A 89 1.59 10.22 -14.34
CA ARG A 89 1.91 8.94 -13.70
C ARG A 89 1.36 8.91 -12.27
N PRO A 90 0.05 8.80 -12.12
CA PRO A 90 -0.57 8.78 -10.81
C PRO A 90 -0.12 7.56 -10.02
N CYS A 91 0.04 7.72 -8.73
CA CYS A 91 0.20 6.59 -7.83
C CYS A 91 -1.14 5.85 -7.68
N PHE A 92 -1.07 4.58 -7.34
CA PHE A 92 -2.22 3.71 -7.17
C PHE A 92 -2.56 3.50 -5.70
N VAL A 93 -3.78 3.07 -5.46
CA VAL A 93 -4.27 2.69 -4.13
C VAL A 93 -4.53 1.19 -4.10
N ALA A 94 -4.01 0.54 -3.06
CA ALA A 94 -4.28 -0.86 -2.75
C ALA A 94 -4.52 -0.99 -1.24
N GLY A 95 -4.72 -2.20 -0.78
CA GLY A 95 -4.89 -2.48 0.66
C GLY A 95 -3.67 -2.16 1.52
N ASP A 96 -2.50 -2.03 0.91
CA ASP A 96 -1.24 -1.67 1.59
C ASP A 96 -0.72 -0.33 1.07
N SER A 97 -0.36 0.58 1.97
CA SER A 97 0.17 1.91 1.65
C SER A 97 1.48 1.88 0.86
N ARG A 98 2.20 0.77 0.88
CA ARG A 98 3.48 0.57 0.19
C ARG A 98 3.33 0.14 -1.27
N SER A 99 2.13 0.10 -1.81
CA SER A 99 1.85 -0.34 -3.20
C SER A 99 2.67 0.38 -4.26
N ASN A 100 3.15 1.59 -3.98
CA ASN A 100 3.91 2.41 -4.92
C ASN A 100 5.42 2.48 -4.65
N GLU A 101 5.96 1.69 -3.71
CA GLU A 101 7.39 1.74 -3.38
C GLU A 101 8.27 1.32 -4.57
N ASN A 102 7.84 0.31 -5.32
CA ASN A 102 8.53 -0.11 -6.54
C ASN A 102 7.60 -0.91 -7.46
N GLN A 103 8.00 -1.07 -8.73
CA GLN A 103 7.21 -1.79 -9.73
C GLN A 103 6.94 -3.26 -9.38
N GLY A 104 7.88 -3.93 -8.72
CA GLY A 104 7.70 -5.31 -8.31
C GLY A 104 6.58 -5.47 -7.29
N VAL A 105 6.54 -4.59 -6.31
CA VAL A 105 5.44 -4.54 -5.32
C VAL A 105 4.12 -4.21 -6.01
N ASN A 106 4.10 -3.20 -6.88
CA ASN A 106 2.91 -2.78 -7.60
C ASN A 106 2.29 -3.92 -8.43
N ASN A 107 3.12 -4.70 -9.11
CA ASN A 107 2.66 -5.86 -9.90
C ASN A 107 2.03 -6.97 -9.04
N CYS A 108 2.38 -7.08 -7.78
CA CYS A 108 1.75 -8.04 -6.86
C CYS A 108 0.29 -7.68 -6.51
N PHE A 109 -0.11 -6.43 -6.70
CA PHE A 109 -1.47 -5.95 -6.41
C PHE A 109 -2.36 -5.93 -7.66
N ASN A 110 -1.78 -5.99 -8.86
CA ASN A 110 -2.53 -6.11 -10.12
C ASN A 110 -2.88 -7.58 -10.35
N VAL A 111 -4.02 -8.00 -9.85
CA VAL A 111 -4.57 -9.36 -9.98
C VAL A 111 -5.73 -9.37 -10.98
#